data_91ea27c0fa4f97ac98fe90c762650c72
#
_entry.id   91ea27c0fa4f97ac98fe90c762650c72
#
_cell.length_a   1.000
_cell.length_b   1.000
_cell.length_c   1.000
_cell.angle_alpha   90.00
_cell.angle_beta   90.00
_cell.angle_gamma   90.00
#
_symmetry.space_group_name_H-M   'P 1'
#
loop_
_entity.id
_entity.type
_entity.pdbx_description
1 polymer ?
#
loop_
_entity_poly.entity_id
_entity_poly.type
_entity_poly.pdbx_seq_one_letter_code
_entity_poly.pdbx_strand_id
1 'polypeptide(L)'
;MEAKEKRVRTPKEKRDLIYHIILYSVGGIIILLILLWNHIFGVSGDDSPFWKQEENGFVAFGKWISSASTLHALLMTFVCIIVVLVIISVMNLIAKGIGVKNKKTATIYSLIKSLVKWASIIAAAIVILEAWGARPANILASMGVLALIIGLGCQSFIADVIAGIFLVADNAFEVGDIVVVDNFRGTVIDIGLRSTKIEDAGGNIKVVSNSAISSMVNLTNALSLAIVELAIPYEENIKRTETLLLEHIKGMKETIPAIVEGPYYKGVESLGDSAVILKVIAKVKEDDRFQVTRDMNRDLYLFLNDNKIVVPYPQITITNGPNPADHPEWVDKEEDEKQAQDEIVNQNQETKGFEDNNI
;
A
#
# COMPACT_ATOMS: atom_id res chain seq x y z
N MET A 1 -12.52 -26.31 -26.60
CA MET A 1 -12.33 -25.08 -27.40
C MET A 1 -13.66 -24.72 -28.05
N GLU A 2 -14.52 -23.97 -27.32
CA GLU A 2 -15.77 -23.50 -27.88
C GLU A 2 -15.52 -22.17 -28.61
N ALA A 3 -15.81 -22.13 -29.89
CA ALA A 3 -15.73 -20.96 -30.73
C ALA A 3 -16.75 -19.90 -30.22
N LYS A 4 -16.27 -18.72 -29.82
CA LYS A 4 -17.12 -17.56 -29.52
C LYS A 4 -17.88 -17.18 -30.79
N GLU A 5 -19.15 -17.57 -30.88
CA GLU A 5 -20.09 -17.05 -31.88
C GLU A 5 -20.08 -15.52 -31.81
N LYS A 6 -19.67 -14.87 -32.88
CA LYS A 6 -19.79 -13.42 -33.08
C LYS A 6 -21.30 -13.10 -33.17
N ARG A 7 -21.84 -12.56 -32.08
CA ARG A 7 -23.26 -12.10 -32.02
C ARG A 7 -23.50 -11.10 -33.15
N VAL A 8 -24.16 -11.53 -34.18
CA VAL A 8 -24.58 -10.67 -35.29
C VAL A 8 -25.60 -9.68 -34.74
N ARG A 9 -25.30 -8.37 -34.82
CA ARG A 9 -26.18 -7.30 -34.36
C ARG A 9 -27.49 -7.33 -35.10
N THR A 10 -28.63 -7.24 -34.38
CA THR A 10 -29.94 -7.19 -34.98
C THR A 10 -30.11 -5.92 -35.81
N PRO A 11 -31.02 -5.90 -36.83
CA PRO A 11 -31.29 -4.71 -37.63
C PRO A 11 -31.67 -3.47 -36.81
N LYS A 12 -32.32 -3.66 -35.66
CA LYS A 12 -32.67 -2.60 -34.71
C LYS A 12 -31.42 -2.01 -34.01
N GLU A 13 -30.49 -2.84 -33.57
CA GLU A 13 -29.22 -2.40 -32.96
C GLU A 13 -28.30 -1.67 -33.95
N LYS A 14 -28.30 -2.06 -35.22
CA LYS A 14 -27.58 -1.35 -36.29
C LYS A 14 -28.21 0.03 -36.54
N ARG A 15 -29.51 0.14 -36.56
CA ARG A 15 -30.21 1.41 -36.77
C ARG A 15 -29.99 2.37 -35.61
N ASP A 16 -30.04 1.90 -34.38
CA ASP A 16 -29.75 2.70 -33.20
C ASP A 16 -28.27 3.18 -33.19
N LEU A 17 -27.33 2.34 -33.62
CA LEU A 17 -25.91 2.74 -33.75
C LEU A 17 -25.75 3.83 -34.82
N ILE A 18 -26.37 3.67 -35.99
CA ILE A 18 -26.32 4.66 -37.07
C ILE A 18 -26.95 5.99 -36.61
N TYR A 19 -28.10 5.93 -35.92
CA TYR A 19 -28.77 7.11 -35.36
C TYR A 19 -27.86 7.86 -34.39
N HIS A 20 -27.18 7.15 -33.50
CA HIS A 20 -26.19 7.77 -32.58
C HIS A 20 -24.97 8.35 -33.31
N ILE A 21 -24.45 7.69 -34.33
CA ILE A 21 -23.33 8.20 -35.13
C ILE A 21 -23.76 9.48 -35.85
N ILE A 22 -24.96 9.51 -36.47
CA ILE A 22 -25.50 10.71 -37.13
C ILE A 22 -25.68 11.83 -36.11
N LEU A 23 -26.27 11.54 -34.95
CA LEU A 23 -26.49 12.52 -33.88
C LEU A 23 -25.14 13.14 -33.39
N TYR A 24 -24.11 12.32 -33.26
CA TYR A 24 -22.77 12.80 -32.86
C TYR A 24 -22.09 13.62 -33.96
N SER A 25 -22.17 13.20 -35.22
CA SER A 25 -21.58 13.96 -36.32
C SER A 25 -22.29 15.30 -36.51
N VAL A 26 -23.61 15.34 -36.42
CA VAL A 26 -24.40 16.60 -36.49
C VAL A 26 -24.07 17.48 -35.26
N GLY A 27 -24.04 16.92 -34.05
CA GLY A 27 -23.62 17.65 -32.85
C GLY A 27 -22.21 18.23 -32.95
N GLY A 28 -21.25 17.43 -33.44
CA GLY A 28 -19.88 17.88 -33.68
C GLY A 28 -19.77 19.02 -34.73
N ILE A 29 -20.55 18.91 -35.81
CA ILE A 29 -20.61 19.98 -36.84
C ILE A 29 -21.20 21.27 -36.24
N ILE A 30 -22.28 21.18 -35.46
CA ILE A 30 -22.88 22.33 -34.80
C ILE A 30 -21.91 22.99 -33.81
N ILE A 31 -21.18 22.23 -33.01
CA ILE A 31 -20.13 22.74 -32.11
C ILE A 31 -19.03 23.44 -32.90
N LEU A 32 -18.57 22.83 -33.99
CA LEU A 32 -17.54 23.41 -34.85
C LEU A 32 -18.00 24.73 -35.50
N LEU A 33 -19.25 24.79 -35.97
CA LEU A 33 -19.85 26.01 -36.54
C LEU A 33 -19.98 27.13 -35.48
N ILE A 34 -20.29 26.81 -34.23
CA ILE A 34 -20.38 27.80 -33.17
C ILE A 34 -19.00 28.31 -32.75
N LEU A 35 -17.99 27.43 -32.67
CA LEU A 35 -16.60 27.84 -32.42
C LEU A 35 -16.08 28.74 -33.55
N LEU A 36 -16.38 28.40 -34.82
CA LEU A 36 -16.05 29.21 -35.98
C LEU A 36 -16.81 30.51 -35.98
N TRP A 37 -18.09 30.57 -35.57
CA TRP A 37 -18.91 31.77 -35.47
C TRP A 37 -18.30 32.73 -34.47
N ASN A 38 -17.90 32.28 -33.29
CA ASN A 38 -17.26 33.13 -32.28
C ASN A 38 -15.92 33.71 -32.75
N HIS A 39 -15.18 32.94 -33.58
CA HIS A 39 -13.91 33.37 -34.16
C HIS A 39 -14.07 34.35 -35.35
N ILE A 40 -15.14 34.21 -36.15
CA ILE A 40 -15.39 34.99 -37.37
C ILE A 40 -16.14 36.28 -37.05
N PHE A 41 -17.09 36.28 -36.10
CA PHE A 41 -18.00 37.40 -35.87
C PHE A 41 -17.71 38.21 -34.60
N GLY A 42 -16.70 37.83 -33.78
CA GLY A 42 -16.16 38.56 -32.64
C GLY A 42 -17.21 39.41 -31.88
N VAL A 43 -18.20 38.74 -31.25
CA VAL A 43 -19.23 39.47 -30.51
C VAL A 43 -18.60 39.98 -29.23
N SER A 44 -18.15 41.25 -29.25
CA SER A 44 -17.84 42.02 -28.04
C SER A 44 -19.15 42.30 -27.32
N GLY A 45 -19.44 41.48 -26.30
CA GLY A 45 -20.67 41.64 -25.52
C GLY A 45 -20.55 42.81 -24.54
N ASP A 46 -21.03 43.97 -24.95
CA ASP A 46 -21.25 45.11 -24.04
C ASP A 46 -22.74 45.36 -23.80
N ASP A 47 -23.60 44.41 -24.18
CA ASP A 47 -25.05 44.51 -23.97
C ASP A 47 -25.42 44.05 -22.56
N SER A 48 -25.76 44.98 -21.67
CA SER A 48 -26.25 44.66 -20.33
C SER A 48 -27.56 43.84 -20.37
N PRO A 49 -27.79 42.91 -19.41
CA PRO A 49 -29.01 42.12 -19.32
C PRO A 49 -30.27 43.00 -19.25
N PHE A 50 -31.41 42.57 -19.85
CA PHE A 50 -32.64 43.33 -19.99
C PHE A 50 -33.19 43.89 -18.67
N TRP A 51 -32.98 43.23 -17.53
CA TRP A 51 -33.42 43.70 -16.21
C TRP A 51 -32.66 44.95 -15.68
N LYS A 52 -31.64 45.43 -16.39
CA LYS A 52 -30.92 46.67 -16.08
C LYS A 52 -31.33 47.87 -16.96
N GLN A 53 -32.25 47.69 -17.92
CA GLN A 53 -32.73 48.75 -18.79
C GLN A 53 -34.05 49.32 -18.28
N GLU A 54 -34.08 50.65 -18.05
CA GLU A 54 -35.28 51.40 -17.56
C GLU A 54 -36.31 51.75 -18.66
N GLU A 55 -36.35 51.00 -19.78
CA GLU A 55 -37.34 51.23 -20.84
C GLU A 55 -38.61 50.38 -20.69
N ASN A 56 -39.74 50.82 -21.30
CA ASN A 56 -41.04 50.13 -21.29
C ASN A 56 -40.85 48.62 -21.57
N GLY A 57 -41.16 47.77 -20.61
CA GLY A 57 -40.77 46.36 -20.54
C GLY A 57 -41.03 45.51 -21.78
N PHE A 58 -42.05 45.84 -22.61
CA PHE A 58 -42.37 45.04 -23.82
C PHE A 58 -41.43 45.37 -24.99
N VAL A 59 -41.05 46.64 -25.16
CA VAL A 59 -40.11 47.06 -26.21
C VAL A 59 -38.68 46.65 -25.87
N ALA A 60 -38.32 46.76 -24.59
CA ALA A 60 -37.03 46.30 -24.07
C ALA A 60 -36.88 44.78 -24.21
N PHE A 61 -37.96 44.00 -23.97
CA PHE A 61 -37.97 42.53 -24.15
C PHE A 61 -37.78 42.13 -25.62
N GLY A 62 -38.47 42.87 -26.57
CA GLY A 62 -38.31 42.59 -28.00
C GLY A 62 -36.88 42.91 -28.51
N LYS A 63 -36.31 44.04 -28.08
CA LYS A 63 -34.91 44.41 -28.40
C LYS A 63 -33.92 43.45 -27.77
N TRP A 64 -34.17 43.00 -26.55
CA TRP A 64 -33.32 42.02 -25.84
C TRP A 64 -33.31 40.67 -26.53
N ILE A 65 -34.46 40.10 -26.93
CA ILE A 65 -34.54 38.83 -27.67
C ILE A 65 -33.81 38.93 -29.02
N SER A 66 -33.84 40.08 -29.68
CA SER A 66 -33.19 40.28 -30.98
C SER A 66 -31.73 40.74 -30.86
N SER A 67 -31.23 40.92 -29.64
CA SER A 67 -29.84 41.31 -29.45
C SER A 67 -28.88 40.15 -29.74
N ALA A 68 -27.70 40.48 -30.28
CA ALA A 68 -26.68 39.49 -30.59
C ALA A 68 -26.23 38.70 -29.33
N SER A 69 -26.23 39.34 -28.17
CA SER A 69 -25.89 38.73 -26.87
C SER A 69 -26.92 37.67 -26.45
N THR A 70 -28.21 37.96 -26.62
CA THR A 70 -29.28 37.03 -26.27
C THR A 70 -29.30 35.81 -27.20
N LEU A 71 -29.09 36.03 -28.50
CA LEU A 71 -28.98 34.95 -29.47
C LEU A 71 -27.77 34.05 -29.15
N HIS A 72 -26.65 34.65 -28.78
CA HIS A 72 -25.45 33.93 -28.33
C HIS A 72 -25.73 33.10 -27.06
N ALA A 73 -26.41 33.65 -26.06
CA ALA A 73 -26.75 32.95 -24.81
C ALA A 73 -27.68 31.76 -25.07
N LEU A 74 -28.70 31.95 -25.97
CA LEU A 74 -29.59 30.84 -26.38
C LEU A 74 -28.85 29.71 -27.12
N LEU A 75 -27.93 30.09 -28.05
CA LEU A 75 -27.10 29.11 -28.78
C LEU A 75 -26.16 28.34 -27.83
N MET A 76 -25.51 29.03 -26.90
CA MET A 76 -24.66 28.42 -25.89
C MET A 76 -25.43 27.47 -24.98
N THR A 77 -26.64 27.86 -24.55
CA THR A 77 -27.52 27.00 -23.77
C THR A 77 -27.84 25.69 -24.52
N PHE A 78 -28.21 25.83 -25.81
CA PHE A 78 -28.49 24.66 -26.65
C PHE A 78 -27.29 23.75 -26.84
N VAL A 79 -26.09 24.33 -27.08
CA VAL A 79 -24.84 23.57 -27.20
C VAL A 79 -24.52 22.83 -25.90
N CYS A 80 -24.62 23.49 -24.75
CA CYS A 80 -24.36 22.85 -23.46
C CYS A 80 -25.29 21.64 -23.23
N ILE A 81 -26.58 21.77 -23.58
CA ILE A 81 -27.52 20.65 -23.49
C ILE A 81 -27.09 19.50 -24.40
N ILE A 82 -26.70 19.80 -25.65
CA ILE A 82 -26.22 18.77 -26.59
C ILE A 82 -24.97 18.08 -26.04
N VAL A 83 -23.99 18.84 -25.53
CA VAL A 83 -22.75 18.30 -24.98
C VAL A 83 -23.04 17.35 -23.83
N VAL A 84 -23.91 17.73 -22.89
CA VAL A 84 -24.32 16.84 -21.77
C VAL A 84 -24.97 15.56 -22.29
N LEU A 85 -25.89 15.68 -23.28
CA LEU A 85 -26.54 14.51 -23.88
C LEU A 85 -25.52 13.60 -24.59
N VAL A 86 -24.54 14.18 -25.28
CA VAL A 86 -23.46 13.43 -25.93
C VAL A 86 -22.62 12.69 -24.89
N ILE A 87 -22.21 13.35 -23.81
CA ILE A 87 -21.43 12.72 -22.73
C ILE A 87 -22.21 11.52 -22.15
N ILE A 88 -23.51 11.71 -21.84
CA ILE A 88 -24.35 10.64 -21.31
C ILE A 88 -24.47 9.48 -22.32
N SER A 89 -24.60 9.80 -23.61
CA SER A 89 -24.73 8.79 -24.67
C SER A 89 -23.43 8.02 -24.89
N VAL A 90 -22.28 8.70 -24.84
CA VAL A 90 -20.95 8.06 -24.91
C VAL A 90 -20.76 7.11 -23.74
N MET A 91 -21.10 7.55 -22.52
CA MET A 91 -21.07 6.67 -21.35
C MET A 91 -21.94 5.42 -21.52
N ASN A 92 -23.16 5.57 -22.08
CA ASN A 92 -24.02 4.43 -22.36
C ASN A 92 -23.45 3.47 -23.42
N LEU A 93 -22.73 4.02 -24.42
CA LEU A 93 -22.08 3.23 -25.47
C LEU A 93 -20.90 2.43 -24.90
N ILE A 94 -20.08 3.05 -24.05
CA ILE A 94 -18.98 2.42 -23.35
C ILE A 94 -19.50 1.24 -22.49
N ALA A 95 -20.60 1.44 -21.75
CA ALA A 95 -21.24 0.37 -20.97
C ALA A 95 -21.61 -0.85 -21.80
N LYS A 96 -22.16 -0.60 -23.00
CA LYS A 96 -22.52 -1.69 -23.94
C LYS A 96 -21.29 -2.38 -24.54
N GLY A 97 -20.21 -1.61 -24.77
CA GLY A 97 -18.97 -2.10 -25.37
C GLY A 97 -18.14 -2.98 -24.41
N ILE A 98 -18.05 -2.60 -23.15
CA ILE A 98 -17.27 -3.34 -22.13
C ILE A 98 -17.93 -4.66 -21.74
N GLY A 99 -19.21 -4.89 -22.12
CA GLY A 99 -19.92 -6.14 -21.85
C GLY A 99 -19.95 -6.47 -20.35
N VAL A 100 -20.44 -5.55 -19.54
CA VAL A 100 -20.47 -5.64 -18.06
C VAL A 100 -21.22 -6.90 -17.63
N LYS A 101 -20.51 -8.03 -17.50
CA LYS A 101 -21.06 -9.33 -17.11
C LYS A 101 -21.15 -9.51 -15.59
N ASN A 102 -20.27 -8.86 -14.83
CA ASN A 102 -20.21 -9.01 -13.39
C ASN A 102 -21.04 -7.95 -12.66
N LYS A 103 -21.83 -8.37 -11.66
CA LYS A 103 -22.66 -7.46 -10.84
C LYS A 103 -21.83 -6.31 -10.22
N LYS A 104 -20.63 -6.60 -9.71
CA LYS A 104 -19.72 -5.59 -9.13
C LYS A 104 -19.32 -4.52 -10.14
N THR A 105 -18.88 -4.94 -11.34
CA THR A 105 -18.49 -4.02 -12.43
C THR A 105 -19.67 -3.16 -12.90
N ALA A 106 -20.88 -3.72 -12.94
CA ALA A 106 -22.10 -2.99 -13.28
C ALA A 106 -22.39 -1.86 -12.28
N THR A 107 -22.25 -2.15 -10.99
CA THR A 107 -22.50 -1.17 -9.92
C THR A 107 -21.47 -0.04 -9.97
N ILE A 108 -20.17 -0.37 -10.08
CA ILE A 108 -19.09 0.62 -10.17
C ILE A 108 -19.31 1.52 -11.40
N TYR A 109 -19.62 0.92 -12.55
CA TYR A 109 -19.89 1.69 -13.75
C TYR A 109 -21.11 2.63 -13.59
N SER A 110 -22.17 2.18 -12.96
CA SER A 110 -23.37 2.98 -12.67
C SER A 110 -23.03 4.18 -11.77
N LEU A 111 -22.19 4.00 -10.76
CA LEU A 111 -21.72 5.08 -9.88
C LEU A 111 -20.87 6.11 -10.66
N ILE A 112 -19.89 5.65 -11.44
CA ILE A 112 -19.06 6.53 -12.27
C ILE A 112 -19.91 7.31 -13.26
N LYS A 113 -20.84 6.65 -13.95
CA LYS A 113 -21.78 7.29 -14.88
C LYS A 113 -22.61 8.37 -14.19
N SER A 114 -23.13 8.10 -12.98
CA SER A 114 -23.89 9.08 -12.21
C SER A 114 -23.05 10.27 -11.84
N LEU A 115 -21.80 10.05 -11.39
CA LEU A 115 -20.86 11.12 -11.02
C LEU A 115 -20.52 11.98 -12.24
N VAL A 116 -20.19 11.39 -13.38
CA VAL A 116 -19.91 12.11 -14.64
C VAL A 116 -21.13 12.90 -15.12
N LYS A 117 -22.33 12.32 -15.02
CA LYS A 117 -23.60 12.99 -15.36
C LYS A 117 -23.79 14.26 -14.52
N TRP A 118 -23.69 14.15 -13.19
CA TRP A 118 -23.90 15.29 -12.31
C TRP A 118 -22.80 16.35 -12.48
N ALA A 119 -21.54 15.96 -12.64
CA ALA A 119 -20.44 16.87 -12.92
C ALA A 119 -20.66 17.63 -14.25
N SER A 120 -21.10 16.93 -15.30
CA SER A 120 -21.43 17.54 -16.59
C SER A 120 -22.57 18.54 -16.51
N ILE A 121 -23.62 18.23 -15.72
CA ILE A 121 -24.77 19.14 -15.53
C ILE A 121 -24.32 20.39 -14.77
N ILE A 122 -23.52 20.26 -13.73
CA ILE A 122 -23.00 21.40 -12.95
C ILE A 122 -22.11 22.28 -13.84
N ALA A 123 -21.19 21.67 -14.60
CA ALA A 123 -20.32 22.41 -15.52
C ALA A 123 -21.13 23.16 -16.58
N ALA A 124 -22.11 22.51 -17.19
CA ALA A 124 -23.00 23.12 -18.18
C ALA A 124 -23.80 24.29 -17.56
N ALA A 125 -24.31 24.13 -16.33
CA ALA A 125 -25.03 25.19 -15.64
C ALA A 125 -24.16 26.44 -15.42
N ILE A 126 -22.87 26.27 -15.07
CA ILE A 126 -21.94 27.40 -14.90
C ILE A 126 -21.74 28.13 -16.23
N VAL A 127 -21.49 27.39 -17.33
CA VAL A 127 -21.30 27.99 -18.67
C VAL A 127 -22.56 28.70 -19.15
N ILE A 128 -23.74 28.10 -18.89
CA ILE A 128 -25.02 28.74 -19.22
C ILE A 128 -25.19 30.05 -18.44
N LEU A 129 -24.94 30.05 -17.12
CA LEU A 129 -25.03 31.27 -16.29
C LEU A 129 -24.09 32.36 -16.78
N GLU A 130 -22.87 32.02 -17.19
CA GLU A 130 -21.91 32.92 -17.81
C GLU A 130 -22.46 33.51 -19.11
N ALA A 131 -22.99 32.71 -20.01
CA ALA A 131 -23.58 33.15 -21.26
C ALA A 131 -24.77 34.09 -21.06
N TRP A 132 -25.48 33.97 -19.95
CA TRP A 132 -26.58 34.89 -19.55
C TRP A 132 -26.11 36.07 -18.75
N GLY A 133 -24.80 36.35 -18.68
CA GLY A 133 -24.22 37.54 -18.07
C GLY A 133 -23.96 37.45 -16.56
N ALA A 134 -24.07 36.25 -15.97
CA ALA A 134 -23.59 36.05 -14.60
C ALA A 134 -22.06 36.08 -14.57
N ARG A 135 -21.47 36.63 -13.50
CA ARG A 135 -20.02 36.61 -13.32
C ARG A 135 -19.59 35.24 -12.74
N PRO A 136 -18.94 34.36 -13.52
CA PRO A 136 -18.58 33.03 -13.05
C PRO A 136 -17.64 33.05 -11.86
N ALA A 137 -16.81 34.09 -11.73
CA ALA A 137 -15.90 34.26 -10.60
C ALA A 137 -16.62 34.23 -9.23
N ASN A 138 -17.78 34.83 -9.11
CA ASN A 138 -18.56 34.84 -7.86
C ASN A 138 -19.13 33.48 -7.53
N ILE A 139 -19.54 32.73 -8.57
CA ILE A 139 -20.05 31.35 -8.42
C ILE A 139 -18.91 30.41 -8.04
N LEU A 140 -17.78 30.52 -8.74
CA LEU A 140 -16.59 29.72 -8.46
C LEU A 140 -16.02 30.00 -7.07
N ALA A 141 -16.05 31.27 -6.61
CA ALA A 141 -15.60 31.60 -5.27
C ALA A 141 -16.46 30.94 -4.18
N SER A 142 -17.78 30.91 -4.35
CA SER A 142 -18.67 30.22 -3.40
C SER A 142 -18.56 28.69 -3.48
N MET A 143 -18.25 28.14 -4.64
CA MET A 143 -17.99 26.71 -4.80
C MET A 143 -16.61 26.29 -4.27
N GLY A 144 -15.67 27.22 -4.09
CA GLY A 144 -14.33 26.94 -3.57
C GLY A 144 -14.35 26.31 -2.18
N VAL A 145 -15.24 26.78 -1.30
CA VAL A 145 -15.42 26.19 0.05
C VAL A 145 -15.95 24.76 -0.05
N LEU A 146 -16.92 24.53 -0.92
CA LEU A 146 -17.47 23.16 -1.13
C LEU A 146 -16.41 22.22 -1.73
N ALA A 147 -15.62 22.72 -2.68
CA ALA A 147 -14.53 21.95 -3.27
C ALA A 147 -13.45 21.58 -2.22
N LEU A 148 -13.14 22.51 -1.30
CA LEU A 148 -12.23 22.26 -0.19
C LEU A 148 -12.77 21.13 0.73
N ILE A 149 -14.04 21.18 1.11
CA ILE A 149 -14.67 20.17 1.96
C ILE A 149 -14.63 18.79 1.27
N ILE A 150 -14.97 18.72 -0.01
CA ILE A 150 -14.90 17.47 -0.80
C ILE A 150 -13.45 17.01 -0.92
N GLY A 151 -12.50 17.90 -1.17
CA GLY A 151 -11.07 17.61 -1.27
C GLY A 151 -10.51 17.00 0.01
N LEU A 152 -10.82 17.62 1.16
CA LEU A 152 -10.43 17.08 2.47
C LEU A 152 -11.11 15.71 2.75
N GLY A 153 -12.37 15.55 2.37
CA GLY A 153 -13.07 14.27 2.51
C GLY A 153 -12.50 13.14 1.63
N CYS A 154 -11.87 13.50 0.50
CA CYS A 154 -11.26 12.53 -0.43
C CYS A 154 -9.74 12.37 -0.23
N GLN A 155 -9.12 13.09 0.68
CA GLN A 155 -7.67 13.16 0.86
C GLN A 155 -7.05 11.77 1.06
N SER A 156 -7.59 10.94 1.95
CA SER A 156 -7.07 9.59 2.21
C SER A 156 -7.19 8.68 0.99
N PHE A 157 -8.28 8.78 0.23
CA PHE A 157 -8.45 8.02 -0.99
C PHE A 157 -7.39 8.37 -2.04
N ILE A 158 -7.13 9.66 -2.24
CA ILE A 158 -6.10 10.13 -3.18
C ILE A 158 -4.72 9.69 -2.72
N ALA A 159 -4.42 9.80 -1.43
CA ALA A 159 -3.16 9.33 -0.85
C ALA A 159 -2.96 7.82 -1.08
N ASP A 160 -3.99 7.00 -0.88
CA ASP A 160 -3.94 5.56 -1.12
C ASP A 160 -3.63 5.23 -2.59
N VAL A 161 -4.27 5.93 -3.53
CA VAL A 161 -4.06 5.72 -4.97
C VAL A 161 -2.64 6.10 -5.38
N ILE A 162 -2.15 7.26 -4.93
CA ILE A 162 -0.81 7.73 -5.22
C ILE A 162 0.23 6.77 -4.64
N ALA A 163 0.07 6.36 -3.37
CA ALA A 163 0.95 5.40 -2.74
C ALA A 163 0.96 4.06 -3.49
N GLY A 164 -0.21 3.56 -3.94
CA GLY A 164 -0.29 2.33 -4.73
C GLY A 164 0.49 2.39 -6.05
N ILE A 165 0.46 3.54 -6.73
CA ILE A 165 1.25 3.76 -7.95
C ILE A 165 2.74 3.72 -7.65
N PHE A 166 3.20 4.39 -6.58
CA PHE A 166 4.61 4.40 -6.20
C PHE A 166 5.10 3.03 -5.72
N LEU A 167 4.30 2.28 -4.94
CA LEU A 167 4.65 0.91 -4.52
C LEU A 167 4.99 0.01 -5.71
N VAL A 168 4.23 0.12 -6.80
CA VAL A 168 4.47 -0.65 -8.03
C VAL A 168 5.61 -0.05 -8.86
N ALA A 169 5.70 1.28 -8.97
CA ALA A 169 6.72 1.94 -9.79
C ALA A 169 8.14 1.76 -9.22
N ASP A 170 8.28 1.77 -7.89
CA ASP A 170 9.56 1.62 -7.20
C ASP A 170 9.95 0.14 -7.00
N ASN A 171 9.12 -0.81 -7.44
CA ASN A 171 9.30 -2.25 -7.20
C ASN A 171 9.61 -2.56 -5.72
N ALA A 172 8.91 -1.89 -4.80
CA ALA A 172 9.12 -2.08 -3.38
C ALA A 172 8.86 -3.53 -2.95
N PHE A 173 7.86 -4.15 -3.55
CA PHE A 173 7.53 -5.59 -3.48
C PHE A 173 6.61 -5.98 -4.63
N GLU A 174 6.56 -7.27 -4.93
CA GLU A 174 5.72 -7.85 -5.97
C GLU A 174 4.67 -8.81 -5.36
N VAL A 175 3.66 -9.18 -6.17
CA VAL A 175 2.72 -10.23 -5.79
C VAL A 175 3.47 -11.57 -5.70
N GLY A 176 3.40 -12.22 -4.57
CA GLY A 176 4.15 -13.43 -4.24
C GLY A 176 5.27 -13.20 -3.23
N ASP A 177 5.70 -11.96 -3.00
CA ASP A 177 6.72 -11.65 -2.01
C ASP A 177 6.22 -11.84 -0.58
N ILE A 178 7.10 -12.29 0.30
CA ILE A 178 6.87 -12.34 1.75
C ILE A 178 7.35 -11.03 2.35
N VAL A 179 6.41 -10.31 2.95
CA VAL A 179 6.64 -9.00 3.55
C VAL A 179 6.20 -8.97 5.02
N VAL A 180 6.75 -8.02 5.77
CA VAL A 180 6.26 -7.67 7.11
C VAL A 180 5.77 -6.23 7.09
N VAL A 181 4.49 -6.04 7.37
CA VAL A 181 3.83 -4.73 7.47
C VAL A 181 3.09 -4.65 8.81
N ASP A 182 3.42 -3.68 9.65
CA ASP A 182 2.86 -3.51 11.01
C ASP A 182 2.89 -4.82 11.83
N ASN A 183 4.05 -5.46 11.92
CA ASN A 183 4.26 -6.75 12.59
C ASN A 183 3.46 -7.93 12.02
N PHE A 184 2.77 -7.75 10.91
CA PHE A 184 2.07 -8.82 10.21
C PHE A 184 2.96 -9.34 9.08
N ARG A 185 3.44 -10.59 9.23
CA ARG A 185 4.22 -11.30 8.22
C ARG A 185 3.29 -12.13 7.34
N GLY A 186 3.41 -11.98 6.02
CA GLY A 186 2.63 -12.78 5.08
C GLY A 186 3.06 -12.57 3.64
N THR A 187 2.45 -13.33 2.74
CA THR A 187 2.67 -13.25 1.29
C THR A 187 1.72 -12.24 0.66
N VAL A 188 2.24 -11.37 -0.20
CA VAL A 188 1.42 -10.43 -0.96
C VAL A 188 0.61 -11.18 -1.99
N ILE A 189 -0.73 -11.18 -1.86
CA ILE A 189 -1.64 -11.87 -2.80
C ILE A 189 -2.25 -10.94 -3.85
N ASP A 190 -2.35 -9.65 -3.54
CA ASP A 190 -2.96 -8.67 -4.45
C ASP A 190 -2.50 -7.25 -4.12
N ILE A 191 -2.09 -6.50 -5.14
CA ILE A 191 -1.77 -5.08 -5.04
C ILE A 191 -2.84 -4.33 -5.83
N GLY A 192 -3.82 -3.79 -5.10
CA GLY A 192 -4.92 -3.03 -5.68
C GLY A 192 -4.61 -1.54 -5.79
N LEU A 193 -5.50 -0.79 -6.43
CA LEU A 193 -5.36 0.66 -6.62
C LEU A 193 -5.27 1.43 -5.28
N ARG A 194 -6.00 0.96 -4.26
CA ARG A 194 -6.13 1.63 -2.96
C ARG A 194 -5.55 0.82 -1.80
N SER A 195 -5.51 -0.50 -1.91
CA SER A 195 -5.14 -1.40 -0.81
C SER A 195 -4.40 -2.61 -1.33
N THR A 196 -3.45 -3.06 -0.53
CA THR A 196 -2.69 -4.30 -0.71
C THR A 196 -3.24 -5.37 0.22
N LYS A 197 -3.29 -6.63 -0.24
CA LYS A 197 -3.70 -7.79 0.54
C LYS A 197 -2.52 -8.69 0.81
N ILE A 198 -2.36 -9.06 2.07
CA ILE A 198 -1.27 -9.90 2.56
C ILE A 198 -1.90 -11.09 3.29
N GLU A 199 -1.49 -12.31 2.96
CA GLU A 199 -1.97 -13.56 3.55
C GLU A 199 -0.88 -14.18 4.43
N ASP A 200 -1.21 -14.48 5.68
CA ASP A 200 -0.31 -15.17 6.58
C ASP A 200 -0.31 -16.70 6.37
N ALA A 201 0.60 -17.41 7.04
CA ALA A 201 0.69 -18.85 6.98
C ALA A 201 -0.56 -19.58 7.54
N GLY A 202 -1.42 -18.89 8.27
CA GLY A 202 -2.69 -19.40 8.79
C GLY A 202 -3.87 -19.17 7.84
N GLY A 203 -3.65 -18.53 6.66
CA GLY A 203 -4.70 -18.17 5.71
C GLY A 203 -5.48 -16.91 6.08
N ASN A 204 -5.03 -16.12 7.06
CA ASN A 204 -5.65 -14.86 7.39
C ASN A 204 -5.20 -13.78 6.40
N ILE A 205 -6.16 -13.01 5.88
CA ILE A 205 -5.88 -11.94 4.92
C ILE A 205 -5.97 -10.59 5.61
N LYS A 206 -4.83 -9.90 5.73
CA LYS A 206 -4.75 -8.50 6.14
C LYS A 206 -4.91 -7.62 4.91
N VAL A 207 -5.88 -6.71 4.95
CA VAL A 207 -6.09 -5.67 3.92
C VAL A 207 -5.55 -4.36 4.48
N VAL A 208 -4.51 -3.82 3.85
CA VAL A 208 -3.85 -2.58 4.28
C VAL A 208 -4.05 -1.52 3.21
N SER A 209 -4.42 -0.30 3.61
CA SER A 209 -4.43 0.84 2.70
C SER A 209 -3.01 1.14 2.21
N ASN A 210 -2.83 1.41 0.92
CA ASN A 210 -1.50 1.63 0.36
C ASN A 210 -0.76 2.78 1.04
N SER A 211 -1.45 3.86 1.40
CA SER A 211 -0.87 5.01 2.11
C SER A 211 -0.46 4.70 3.55
N ALA A 212 -0.99 3.63 4.15
CA ALA A 212 -0.61 3.18 5.49
C ALA A 212 0.67 2.33 5.49
N ILE A 213 1.12 1.86 4.32
CA ILE A 213 2.39 1.13 4.17
C ILE A 213 3.53 2.15 4.14
N SER A 214 3.85 2.73 5.30
CA SER A 214 4.94 3.72 5.43
C SER A 214 6.31 3.09 5.62
N SER A 215 6.35 1.91 6.23
CA SER A 215 7.56 1.10 6.38
C SER A 215 7.19 -0.38 6.23
N MET A 216 8.06 -1.11 5.56
CA MET A 216 7.91 -2.55 5.40
C MET A 216 9.27 -3.22 5.29
N VAL A 217 9.31 -4.51 5.60
CA VAL A 217 10.48 -5.36 5.36
C VAL A 217 10.09 -6.37 4.29
N ASN A 218 10.80 -6.37 3.16
CA ASN A 218 10.71 -7.42 2.15
C ASN A 218 11.71 -8.52 2.50
N LEU A 219 11.20 -9.73 2.73
CA LEU A 219 12.00 -10.90 3.11
C LEU A 219 12.39 -11.78 1.93
N THR A 220 11.84 -11.53 0.74
CA THR A 220 12.07 -12.36 -0.46
C THR A 220 13.28 -11.90 -1.26
N ASN A 221 13.62 -10.61 -1.21
CA ASN A 221 14.71 -10.03 -2.03
C ASN A 221 16.12 -10.53 -1.67
N ALA A 222 16.29 -11.12 -0.49
CA ALA A 222 17.56 -11.69 -0.06
C ALA A 222 17.35 -13.06 0.58
N LEU A 223 18.42 -13.84 0.66
CA LEU A 223 18.38 -15.10 1.38
C LEU A 223 18.20 -14.85 2.87
N SER A 224 17.27 -15.53 3.47
CA SER A 224 17.03 -15.52 4.92
C SER A 224 17.93 -16.47 5.67
N LEU A 225 18.11 -16.23 6.96
CA LEU A 225 18.89 -17.10 7.83
C LEU A 225 17.99 -18.11 8.55
N ALA A 226 18.24 -19.39 8.34
CA ALA A 226 17.82 -20.45 9.25
C ALA A 226 18.87 -20.53 10.36
N ILE A 227 18.46 -20.29 11.60
CA ILE A 227 19.34 -20.21 12.77
C ILE A 227 18.96 -21.37 13.71
N VAL A 228 19.96 -22.12 14.13
CA VAL A 228 19.83 -23.17 15.13
C VAL A 228 20.82 -22.92 16.25
N GLU A 229 20.32 -22.99 17.47
CA GLU A 229 21.09 -22.91 18.70
C GLU A 229 21.18 -24.31 19.30
N LEU A 230 22.41 -24.79 19.46
CA LEU A 230 22.73 -26.14 19.93
C LEU A 230 23.27 -26.04 21.37
N ALA A 231 22.54 -26.60 22.32
CA ALA A 231 22.93 -26.61 23.73
C ALA A 231 23.82 -27.82 24.03
N ILE A 232 24.99 -27.59 24.59
CA ILE A 232 25.91 -28.63 25.10
C ILE A 232 26.21 -28.41 26.58
N PRO A 233 26.47 -29.47 27.38
CA PRO A 233 26.77 -29.31 28.80
C PRO A 233 28.14 -28.66 29.01
N TYR A 234 28.32 -28.01 30.15
CA TYR A 234 29.58 -27.37 30.52
C TYR A 234 30.76 -28.38 30.69
N GLU A 235 30.43 -29.63 31.01
CA GLU A 235 31.41 -30.71 31.19
C GLU A 235 31.93 -31.26 29.85
N GLU A 236 31.26 -30.92 28.71
CA GLU A 236 31.66 -31.41 27.39
C GLU A 236 32.88 -30.64 26.87
N ASN A 237 33.77 -31.34 26.18
CA ASN A 237 34.91 -30.73 25.54
C ASN A 237 34.51 -29.96 24.29
N ILE A 238 34.41 -28.64 24.40
CA ILE A 238 34.01 -27.74 23.32
C ILE A 238 34.83 -27.97 22.04
N LYS A 239 36.17 -28.07 22.15
CA LYS A 239 37.04 -28.25 20.98
C LYS A 239 36.75 -29.54 20.23
N ARG A 240 36.47 -30.64 20.97
CA ARG A 240 36.08 -31.92 20.39
C ARG A 240 34.74 -31.77 19.67
N THR A 241 33.74 -31.17 20.31
CA THR A 241 32.42 -30.95 19.76
C THR A 241 32.45 -30.08 18.51
N GLU A 242 33.21 -28.98 18.55
CA GLU A 242 33.41 -28.10 17.38
C GLU A 242 34.02 -28.84 16.19
N THR A 243 35.04 -29.67 16.42
CA THR A 243 35.70 -30.45 15.36
C THR A 243 34.70 -31.42 14.70
N LEU A 244 33.94 -32.15 15.50
CA LEU A 244 32.96 -33.11 15.04
C LEU A 244 31.78 -32.38 14.30
N LEU A 245 31.34 -31.25 14.85
CA LEU A 245 30.28 -30.41 14.27
C LEU A 245 30.69 -29.85 12.91
N LEU A 246 31.91 -29.30 12.81
CA LEU A 246 32.45 -28.77 11.56
C LEU A 246 32.55 -29.83 10.46
N GLU A 247 32.81 -31.09 10.82
CA GLU A 247 32.82 -32.16 9.87
C GLU A 247 31.40 -32.60 9.45
N HIS A 248 30.50 -32.69 10.42
CA HIS A 248 29.10 -33.07 10.19
C HIS A 248 28.36 -32.10 9.27
N ILE A 249 28.49 -30.79 9.52
CA ILE A 249 27.76 -29.77 8.74
C ILE A 249 28.18 -29.70 7.27
N LYS A 250 29.35 -30.21 6.88
CA LYS A 250 29.77 -30.28 5.47
C LYS A 250 28.83 -31.12 4.61
N GLY A 251 28.28 -32.20 5.18
CA GLY A 251 27.34 -33.08 4.50
C GLY A 251 25.88 -32.67 4.60
N MET A 252 25.56 -31.73 5.47
CA MET A 252 24.17 -31.36 5.77
C MET A 252 23.42 -30.78 4.56
N LYS A 253 24.11 -30.13 3.62
CA LYS A 253 23.51 -29.62 2.38
C LYS A 253 23.00 -30.75 1.47
N GLU A 254 23.56 -31.94 1.54
CA GLU A 254 23.14 -33.10 0.77
C GLU A 254 21.85 -33.72 1.36
N THR A 255 21.72 -33.66 2.68
CA THR A 255 20.53 -34.15 3.41
C THR A 255 19.40 -33.13 3.44
N ILE A 256 19.70 -31.84 3.38
CA ILE A 256 18.74 -30.72 3.39
C ILE A 256 18.97 -29.86 2.14
N PRO A 257 18.45 -30.25 0.96
CA PRO A 257 18.73 -29.57 -0.31
C PRO A 257 18.23 -28.11 -0.39
N ALA A 258 17.29 -27.73 0.47
CA ALA A 258 16.79 -26.36 0.56
C ALA A 258 17.80 -25.36 1.15
N ILE A 259 18.95 -25.82 1.67
CA ILE A 259 20.05 -24.95 2.07
C ILE A 259 20.75 -24.41 0.81
N VAL A 260 20.70 -23.10 0.62
CA VAL A 260 21.35 -22.43 -0.53
C VAL A 260 22.84 -22.23 -0.25
N GLU A 261 23.19 -21.66 0.90
CA GLU A 261 24.57 -21.44 1.33
C GLU A 261 24.76 -21.91 2.78
N GLY A 262 25.91 -22.50 3.05
CA GLY A 262 26.27 -23.08 4.35
C GLY A 262 25.90 -24.56 4.43
N PRO A 263 25.62 -25.10 5.65
CA PRO A 263 25.60 -24.43 6.96
C PRO A 263 26.97 -23.92 7.43
N TYR A 264 26.92 -22.91 8.31
CA TYR A 264 28.11 -22.31 8.90
C TYR A 264 28.04 -22.37 10.43
N TYR A 265 29.05 -22.89 11.07
CA TYR A 265 29.23 -22.75 12.50
C TYR A 265 29.73 -21.35 12.84
N LYS A 266 29.10 -20.67 13.80
CA LYS A 266 29.41 -19.28 14.18
C LYS A 266 30.14 -19.15 15.49
N GLY A 267 30.35 -20.25 16.22
CA GLY A 267 30.98 -20.27 17.53
C GLY A 267 29.98 -20.39 18.68
N VAL A 268 30.47 -20.11 19.86
CA VAL A 268 29.67 -20.03 21.09
C VAL A 268 28.86 -18.72 21.04
N GLU A 269 27.54 -18.84 21.07
CA GLU A 269 26.62 -17.69 21.07
C GLU A 269 26.50 -17.08 22.48
N SER A 270 26.32 -17.95 23.47
CA SER A 270 26.17 -17.54 24.86
C SER A 270 26.50 -18.66 25.82
N LEU A 271 26.76 -18.27 27.07
CA LEU A 271 26.86 -19.17 28.22
C LEU A 271 25.55 -19.07 29.00
N GLY A 272 24.67 -20.07 28.82
CA GLY A 272 23.38 -20.12 29.49
C GLY A 272 23.43 -20.73 30.89
N ASP A 273 22.33 -20.70 31.62
CA ASP A 273 22.27 -21.18 33.03
C ASP A 273 22.72 -22.64 33.21
N SER A 274 22.48 -23.50 32.22
CA SER A 274 22.79 -24.93 32.33
C SER A 274 23.48 -25.50 31.08
N ALA A 275 23.88 -24.62 30.13
CA ALA A 275 24.41 -25.05 28.84
C ALA A 275 25.32 -24.01 28.20
N VAL A 276 26.27 -24.46 27.41
CA VAL A 276 26.95 -23.63 26.40
C VAL A 276 26.13 -23.69 25.11
N ILE A 277 25.78 -22.54 24.57
CA ILE A 277 24.96 -22.43 23.36
C ILE A 277 25.86 -22.21 22.16
N LEU A 278 25.85 -23.16 21.21
CA LEU A 278 26.57 -23.07 19.95
C LEU A 278 25.61 -22.61 18.85
N LYS A 279 26.07 -21.78 17.92
CA LYS A 279 25.24 -21.24 16.84
C LYS A 279 25.63 -21.83 15.49
N VAL A 280 24.65 -22.38 14.80
CA VAL A 280 24.76 -22.84 13.41
C VAL A 280 23.74 -22.08 12.57
N ILE A 281 24.17 -21.54 11.42
CA ILE A 281 23.30 -20.80 10.53
C ILE A 281 23.38 -21.35 9.11
N ALA A 282 22.28 -21.27 8.37
CA ALA A 282 22.26 -21.55 6.94
C ALA A 282 21.49 -20.45 6.21
N LYS A 283 21.91 -20.11 4.98
CA LYS A 283 21.15 -19.20 4.14
C LYS A 283 20.21 -20.01 3.25
N VAL A 284 18.94 -19.61 3.26
CA VAL A 284 17.83 -20.30 2.62
C VAL A 284 16.87 -19.31 1.99
N LYS A 285 15.97 -19.75 1.12
CA LYS A 285 14.83 -18.92 0.71
C LYS A 285 13.88 -18.73 1.89
N GLU A 286 13.22 -17.57 1.95
CA GLU A 286 12.33 -17.26 3.07
C GLU A 286 11.17 -18.26 3.21
N ASP A 287 10.66 -18.80 2.10
CA ASP A 287 9.63 -19.85 2.11
C ASP A 287 10.06 -21.10 2.86
N ASP A 288 11.32 -21.50 2.71
CA ASP A 288 11.87 -22.72 3.29
C ASP A 288 12.44 -22.52 4.70
N ARG A 289 12.59 -21.28 5.16
CA ARG A 289 13.31 -20.92 6.38
C ARG A 289 12.85 -21.73 7.61
N PHE A 290 11.56 -21.79 7.83
CA PHE A 290 11.02 -22.50 9.00
C PHE A 290 11.17 -24.02 8.89
N GLN A 291 11.02 -24.57 7.69
CA GLN A 291 11.18 -26.00 7.49
C GLN A 291 12.65 -26.40 7.62
N VAL A 292 13.55 -25.67 6.98
CA VAL A 292 15.00 -25.92 7.09
C VAL A 292 15.46 -25.79 8.53
N THR A 293 14.96 -24.79 9.28
CA THR A 293 15.29 -24.67 10.72
C THR A 293 14.89 -25.92 11.50
N ARG A 294 13.72 -26.52 11.25
CA ARG A 294 13.27 -27.76 11.90
C ARG A 294 14.13 -28.97 11.47
N ASP A 295 14.45 -29.04 10.19
CA ASP A 295 15.26 -30.13 9.64
C ASP A 295 16.70 -30.06 10.18
N MET A 296 17.30 -28.87 10.27
CA MET A 296 18.59 -28.66 10.91
C MET A 296 18.57 -28.99 12.40
N ASN A 297 17.53 -28.59 13.13
CA ASN A 297 17.39 -28.96 14.55
C ASN A 297 17.33 -30.48 14.73
N ARG A 298 16.57 -31.18 13.89
CA ARG A 298 16.49 -32.61 13.94
C ARG A 298 17.83 -33.29 13.61
N ASP A 299 18.50 -32.84 12.57
CA ASP A 299 19.79 -33.37 12.13
C ASP A 299 20.87 -33.18 13.20
N LEU A 300 20.96 -31.99 13.75
CA LEU A 300 21.91 -31.65 14.81
C LEU A 300 21.61 -32.39 16.12
N TYR A 301 20.34 -32.64 16.44
CA TYR A 301 19.97 -33.50 17.58
C TYR A 301 20.45 -34.93 17.39
N LEU A 302 20.26 -35.52 16.20
CA LEU A 302 20.78 -36.85 15.88
C LEU A 302 22.32 -36.89 15.94
N PHE A 303 22.98 -35.89 15.40
CA PHE A 303 24.43 -35.72 15.50
C PHE A 303 24.92 -35.76 16.96
N LEU A 304 24.28 -35.01 17.88
CA LEU A 304 24.64 -35.06 19.31
C LEU A 304 24.51 -36.48 19.89
N ASN A 305 23.39 -37.15 19.58
CA ASN A 305 23.11 -38.51 20.04
C ASN A 305 24.15 -39.52 19.54
N ASP A 306 24.47 -39.47 18.26
CA ASP A 306 25.45 -40.39 17.62
C ASP A 306 26.84 -40.21 18.22
N ASN A 307 27.21 -39.00 18.59
CA ASN A 307 28.49 -38.68 19.19
C ASN A 307 28.48 -38.77 20.73
N LYS A 308 27.38 -39.24 21.33
CA LYS A 308 27.18 -39.39 22.78
C LYS A 308 27.34 -38.08 23.56
N ILE A 309 26.99 -36.96 22.93
CA ILE A 309 26.93 -35.63 23.56
C ILE A 309 25.51 -35.48 24.11
N VAL A 310 25.39 -35.35 25.43
CA VAL A 310 24.09 -35.22 26.10
C VAL A 310 23.55 -33.83 25.96
N VAL A 311 22.29 -33.68 25.55
CA VAL A 311 21.60 -32.40 25.62
C VAL A 311 21.33 -32.09 27.09
N PRO A 312 21.80 -30.97 27.62
CA PRO A 312 21.69 -30.69 29.05
C PRO A 312 20.23 -30.43 29.46
N TYR A 313 19.87 -31.00 30.59
CA TYR A 313 18.63 -30.64 31.30
C TYR A 313 18.88 -29.43 32.19
N PRO A 314 17.87 -28.66 32.60
CA PRO A 314 18.02 -27.62 33.62
C PRO A 314 18.66 -28.20 34.86
N GLN A 315 19.80 -27.63 35.27
CA GLN A 315 20.55 -28.07 36.45
C GLN A 315 20.32 -27.08 37.58
N ILE A 316 20.11 -27.60 38.79
CA ILE A 316 20.01 -26.83 40.01
C ILE A 316 21.07 -27.39 40.96
N THR A 317 22.05 -26.57 41.29
CA THR A 317 23.05 -26.93 42.32
C THR A 317 22.50 -26.52 43.68
N ILE A 318 22.19 -27.50 44.53
CA ILE A 318 21.84 -27.22 45.91
C ILE A 318 23.12 -27.29 46.73
N THR A 319 23.67 -26.15 47.08
CA THR A 319 24.75 -26.07 48.05
C THR A 319 24.17 -25.89 49.46
N ASN A 320 24.37 -26.90 50.30
CA ASN A 320 24.24 -26.69 51.73
C ASN A 320 25.44 -25.83 52.14
N GLY A 321 25.38 -24.54 51.82
CA GLY A 321 26.40 -23.60 52.28
C GLY A 321 26.50 -23.64 53.81
N PRO A 322 27.66 -23.42 54.39
CA PRO A 322 27.74 -23.24 55.82
C PRO A 322 26.81 -22.09 56.22
N ASN A 323 26.11 -22.31 57.33
CA ASN A 323 25.20 -21.30 57.86
C ASN A 323 26.01 -20.00 58.10
N PRO A 324 25.59 -18.83 57.62
CA PRO A 324 26.29 -17.58 57.91
C PRO A 324 26.51 -17.33 59.41
N ALA A 325 25.66 -17.91 60.28
CA ALA A 325 25.83 -17.86 61.71
C ALA A 325 27.08 -18.64 62.21
N ASP A 326 27.59 -19.62 61.43
CA ASP A 326 28.77 -20.43 61.76
C ASP A 326 30.07 -19.79 61.24
N HIS A 327 29.98 -18.72 60.50
CA HIS A 327 31.07 -17.98 59.88
C HIS A 327 30.92 -16.47 60.08
N PRO A 328 31.10 -15.98 61.33
CA PRO A 328 30.96 -14.57 61.63
C PRO A 328 31.88 -13.67 60.82
N GLU A 329 33.00 -14.17 60.29
CA GLU A 329 33.90 -13.44 59.34
C GLU A 329 33.24 -13.09 58.01
N TRP A 330 32.04 -13.64 57.70
CA TRP A 330 31.34 -13.28 56.47
C TRP A 330 30.31 -12.14 56.71
N VAL A 331 30.08 -11.76 57.95
CA VAL A 331 29.13 -10.71 58.36
C VAL A 331 29.79 -9.33 58.33
N ASP A 332 31.12 -9.27 58.42
CA ASP A 332 31.90 -8.00 58.48
C ASP A 332 32.22 -7.42 57.08
N LYS A 333 31.52 -7.87 56.04
CA LYS A 333 31.78 -7.42 54.65
C LYS A 333 30.99 -6.20 54.22
N GLU A 334 30.29 -5.51 55.10
CA GLU A 334 29.60 -4.26 54.71
C GLU A 334 30.56 -3.17 54.17
N GLU A 335 31.82 -3.14 54.65
CA GLU A 335 32.84 -2.21 54.16
C GLU A 335 33.37 -2.63 52.78
N ASP A 336 33.59 -3.93 52.53
CA ASP A 336 34.02 -4.46 51.23
C ASP A 336 32.95 -4.31 50.18
N GLU A 337 31.67 -4.53 50.54
CA GLU A 337 30.52 -4.32 49.62
C GLU A 337 30.30 -2.85 49.30
N LYS A 338 30.51 -1.92 50.27
CA LYS A 338 30.49 -0.48 49.99
C LYS A 338 31.63 -0.05 49.07
N GLN A 339 32.85 -0.54 49.29
CA GLN A 339 33.97 -0.23 48.40
C GLN A 339 33.72 -0.76 46.99
N ALA A 340 33.21 -1.99 46.84
CA ALA A 340 32.88 -2.56 45.54
C ALA A 340 31.73 -1.79 44.84
N GLN A 341 30.73 -1.32 45.59
CA GLN A 341 29.64 -0.48 45.03
C GLN A 341 30.18 0.89 44.61
N ASP A 342 31.05 1.51 45.39
CA ASP A 342 31.67 2.80 45.08
C ASP A 342 32.60 2.68 43.83
N GLU A 343 33.34 1.59 43.68
CA GLU A 343 34.11 1.31 42.46
C GLU A 343 33.24 1.12 41.22
N ILE A 344 32.12 0.40 41.31
CA ILE A 344 31.15 0.23 40.21
C ILE A 344 30.49 1.56 39.84
N VAL A 345 30.15 2.40 40.82
CA VAL A 345 29.60 3.73 40.57
C VAL A 345 30.61 4.63 39.89
N ASN A 346 31.87 4.61 40.30
CA ASN A 346 32.95 5.38 39.69
C ASN A 346 33.24 4.91 38.25
N GLN A 347 33.33 3.61 37.99
CA GLN A 347 33.48 3.07 36.62
C GLN A 347 32.29 3.44 35.70
N ASN A 348 31.06 3.42 36.21
CA ASN A 348 29.89 3.84 35.45
C ASN A 348 29.86 5.35 35.18
N GLN A 349 30.47 6.18 36.03
CA GLN A 349 30.65 7.62 35.78
C GLN A 349 31.72 7.91 34.75
N GLU A 350 32.84 7.16 34.78
CA GLU A 350 33.89 7.26 33.76
C GLU A 350 33.42 6.82 32.38
N THR A 351 32.61 5.74 32.28
CA THR A 351 32.04 5.29 31.00
C THR A 351 31.02 6.28 30.43
N LYS A 352 30.20 6.95 31.24
CA LYS A 352 29.31 8.03 30.76
C LYS A 352 30.09 9.22 30.20
N GLY A 353 31.23 9.56 30.76
CA GLY A 353 32.08 10.61 30.21
C GLY A 353 32.70 10.29 28.85
N PHE A 354 32.81 9.00 28.48
CA PHE A 354 33.25 8.57 27.15
C PHE A 354 32.11 8.58 26.10
N GLU A 355 30.87 8.37 26.51
CA GLU A 355 29.71 8.42 25.59
C GLU A 355 29.32 9.86 25.20
N ASP A 356 29.46 10.81 26.14
CA ASP A 356 29.13 12.23 25.88
C ASP A 356 30.16 12.98 25.03
N ASN A 357 31.36 12.44 24.81
CA ASN A 357 32.41 13.06 24.00
C ASN A 357 32.50 12.55 22.55
N ASN A 358 31.60 11.64 22.12
CA ASN A 358 31.58 11.05 20.77
C ASN A 358 30.25 11.25 20.03
N ILE A 359 29.47 12.32 20.34
CA ILE A 359 28.33 12.74 19.54
C ILE A 359 28.61 14.06 18.84
#